data_55a1f9f03b11bc46be7711c2b0897545
#
_entry.id   55a1f9f03b11bc46be7711c2b0897545
#
_cell.length_a   1.000
_cell.length_b   1.000
_cell.length_c   1.000
_cell.angle_alpha   90.00
_cell.angle_beta   90.00
_cell.angle_gamma   90.00
#
_symmetry.space_group_name_H-M   'P 1'
#
loop_
_entity.id
_entity.type
_entity.pdbx_description
1 polymer ?
#
loop_
_entity_poly.entity_id
_entity_poly.type
_entity_poly.pdbx_seq_one_letter_code
_entity_poly.pdbx_strand_id
1 'polypeptide(L)'
;MKFETFDTRHYPMLGVREGYGEWAARYEDTVLDVMDLRLLDRLRMVDWPAMASAVDLGCGTGRTWAWLRAAGVGAVDGIDLTPEMLERARARKVHRRLALGDVAATPFESEAYDLAITSLVDEHLPTLSGLYAEARRLTRPGGRFVLVGYHPHFLMFGIPGHFDRADGQSVGVESHVHLTSDHIAVGLGSGFRLLEMIEGIVDEDWVAEKPKWAERYWGHPVTFAMVWG
;
A
#
# COMPACT_ATOMS: atom_id res chain seq x y z
N MET A 1 1.78 15.68 6.28
CA MET A 1 2.99 16.34 6.86
C MET A 1 4.22 15.66 6.28
N LYS A 2 5.36 16.36 6.13
CA LYS A 2 6.60 15.70 5.69
C LYS A 2 7.15 14.81 6.81
N PHE A 3 7.57 13.60 6.47
CA PHE A 3 8.16 12.63 7.41
C PHE A 3 9.44 13.17 8.08
N GLU A 4 10.25 13.96 7.37
CA GLU A 4 11.50 14.55 7.88
C GLU A 4 11.35 15.24 9.26
N THR A 5 10.16 15.76 9.56
CA THR A 5 9.86 16.38 10.88
C THR A 5 9.95 15.38 12.05
N PHE A 6 9.76 14.10 11.76
CA PHE A 6 9.73 13.03 12.77
C PHE A 6 10.94 12.10 12.67
N ASP A 7 11.78 12.24 11.64
CA ASP A 7 12.87 11.32 11.36
C ASP A 7 13.86 11.23 12.52
N THR A 8 14.00 10.04 13.07
CA THR A 8 14.97 9.72 14.13
C THR A 8 16.15 8.87 13.63
N ARG A 9 16.12 8.45 12.37
CA ARG A 9 17.12 7.57 11.76
C ARG A 9 18.15 8.31 10.95
N HIS A 10 17.76 9.45 10.36
CA HIS A 10 18.61 10.28 9.52
C HIS A 10 19.27 9.52 8.36
N TYR A 11 18.54 8.56 7.80
CA TYR A 11 19.00 7.83 6.61
C TYR A 11 19.08 8.77 5.40
N PRO A 12 20.05 8.58 4.49
CA PRO A 12 19.96 9.21 3.17
C PRO A 12 18.60 8.91 2.54
N MET A 13 17.91 9.95 2.08
CA MET A 13 16.57 9.82 1.50
C MET A 13 16.66 9.88 -0.03
N LEU A 14 15.98 8.94 -0.68
CA LEU A 14 15.78 8.91 -2.12
C LEU A 14 14.34 9.29 -2.48
N GLY A 15 14.17 9.89 -3.66
CA GLY A 15 12.84 10.05 -4.24
C GLY A 15 12.18 8.69 -4.49
N VAL A 16 10.85 8.66 -4.49
CA VAL A 16 10.05 7.41 -4.55
C VAL A 16 10.50 6.50 -5.71
N ARG A 17 10.55 7.02 -6.94
CA ARG A 17 10.91 6.23 -8.12
C ARG A 17 12.34 5.68 -8.04
N GLU A 18 13.29 6.48 -7.60
CA GLU A 18 14.69 6.08 -7.46
C GLU A 18 14.83 5.02 -6.36
N GLY A 19 14.24 5.27 -5.18
CA GLY A 19 14.30 4.37 -4.04
C GLY A 19 13.72 2.99 -4.36
N TYR A 20 12.53 2.93 -4.94
CA TYR A 20 11.92 1.67 -5.34
C TYR A 20 12.64 1.01 -6.53
N GLY A 21 13.27 1.78 -7.43
CA GLY A 21 14.12 1.25 -8.48
C GLY A 21 15.30 0.46 -7.92
N GLU A 22 16.02 1.04 -6.96
CA GLU A 22 17.12 0.34 -6.26
C GLU A 22 16.61 -0.85 -5.43
N TRP A 23 15.48 -0.68 -4.75
CA TRP A 23 14.91 -1.69 -3.84
C TRP A 23 14.31 -2.89 -4.57
N ALA A 24 13.83 -2.72 -5.79
CA ALA A 24 13.06 -3.72 -6.54
C ALA A 24 13.68 -5.12 -6.51
N ALA A 25 15.03 -5.23 -6.59
CA ALA A 25 15.73 -6.51 -6.61
C ALA A 25 15.54 -7.36 -5.34
N ARG A 26 15.32 -6.72 -4.20
CA ARG A 26 15.25 -7.36 -2.88
C ARG A 26 13.94 -7.07 -2.14
N TYR A 27 13.01 -6.39 -2.79
CA TYR A 27 11.79 -5.90 -2.16
C TYR A 27 11.03 -7.01 -1.43
N GLU A 28 10.81 -8.14 -2.09
CA GLU A 28 10.04 -9.25 -1.53
C GLU A 28 10.74 -9.98 -0.38
N ASP A 29 12.07 -9.89 -0.31
CA ASP A 29 12.83 -10.49 0.80
C ASP A 29 12.74 -9.65 2.08
N THR A 30 12.25 -8.40 1.97
CA THR A 30 12.32 -7.41 3.05
C THR A 30 10.95 -6.92 3.51
N VAL A 31 9.92 -7.00 2.66
CA VAL A 31 8.55 -6.60 3.01
C VAL A 31 7.77 -7.83 3.47
N LEU A 32 7.37 -7.82 4.74
CA LEU A 32 6.71 -8.95 5.40
C LEU A 32 5.20 -8.94 5.16
N ASP A 33 4.60 -10.13 5.06
CA ASP A 33 3.15 -10.29 4.87
C ASP A 33 2.33 -9.75 6.04
N VAL A 34 2.90 -9.72 7.24
CA VAL A 34 2.25 -9.12 8.42
C VAL A 34 1.98 -7.63 8.29
N MET A 35 2.67 -6.94 7.36
CA MET A 35 2.50 -5.50 7.16
C MET A 35 1.17 -5.17 6.46
N ASP A 36 0.75 -6.00 5.52
CA ASP A 36 -0.41 -5.71 4.65
C ASP A 36 -1.28 -6.94 4.35
N LEU A 37 -0.73 -8.03 3.83
CA LEU A 37 -1.54 -9.16 3.35
C LEU A 37 -2.37 -9.79 4.47
N ARG A 38 -1.83 -9.90 5.69
CA ARG A 38 -2.58 -10.39 6.85
C ARG A 38 -3.69 -9.44 7.31
N LEU A 39 -3.59 -8.13 7.01
CA LEU A 39 -4.72 -7.23 7.24
C LEU A 39 -5.85 -7.52 6.28
N LEU A 40 -5.54 -7.81 5.01
CA LEU A 40 -6.55 -8.15 4.02
C LEU A 40 -7.38 -9.38 4.43
N ASP A 41 -6.76 -10.40 5.05
CA ASP A 41 -7.45 -11.60 5.59
C ASP A 41 -8.47 -11.27 6.68
N ARG A 42 -8.32 -10.15 7.37
CA ARG A 42 -9.16 -9.73 8.49
C ARG A 42 -10.34 -8.85 8.06
N LEU A 43 -10.33 -8.32 6.83
CA LEU A 43 -11.40 -7.46 6.32
C LEU A 43 -12.68 -8.26 6.07
N ARG A 44 -13.82 -7.71 6.51
CA ARG A 44 -15.11 -8.35 6.45
C ARG A 44 -16.12 -7.67 5.53
N MET A 45 -15.83 -6.42 5.15
CA MET A 45 -16.73 -5.63 4.28
C MET A 45 -16.38 -5.76 2.79
N VAL A 46 -15.55 -6.75 2.43
CA VAL A 46 -15.22 -7.12 1.05
C VAL A 46 -15.56 -8.58 0.82
N ASP A 47 -16.44 -8.86 -0.13
CA ASP A 47 -16.68 -10.21 -0.64
C ASP A 47 -15.69 -10.48 -1.78
N TRP A 48 -14.49 -10.95 -1.42
CA TRP A 48 -13.38 -11.11 -2.35
C TRP A 48 -13.74 -12.00 -3.57
N PRO A 49 -14.40 -13.16 -3.42
CA PRO A 49 -14.78 -13.99 -4.56
C PRO A 49 -15.78 -13.33 -5.51
N ALA A 50 -16.57 -12.36 -5.02
CA ALA A 50 -17.51 -11.61 -5.87
C ALA A 50 -16.83 -10.49 -6.70
N MET A 51 -15.56 -10.18 -6.42
CA MET A 51 -14.79 -9.15 -7.16
C MET A 51 -14.25 -9.72 -8.47
N ALA A 52 -15.03 -9.61 -9.56
CA ALA A 52 -14.65 -10.15 -10.88
C ALA A 52 -13.52 -9.37 -11.54
N SER A 53 -13.36 -8.08 -11.20
CA SER A 53 -12.35 -7.18 -11.76
C SER A 53 -11.76 -6.28 -10.67
N ALA A 54 -10.42 -6.18 -10.63
CA ALA A 54 -9.70 -5.31 -9.71
C ALA A 54 -8.64 -4.47 -10.41
N VAL A 55 -8.30 -3.33 -9.80
CA VAL A 55 -7.13 -2.53 -10.16
C VAL A 55 -6.26 -2.34 -8.91
N ASP A 56 -4.96 -2.64 -9.06
CA ASP A 56 -3.94 -2.49 -8.02
C ASP A 56 -3.14 -1.20 -8.29
N LEU A 57 -3.36 -0.20 -7.46
CA LEU A 57 -2.78 1.14 -7.55
C LEU A 57 -1.47 1.18 -6.76
N GLY A 58 -0.34 1.20 -7.47
CA GLY A 58 1.00 0.99 -6.90
C GLY A 58 1.29 -0.51 -6.74
N CYS A 59 1.08 -1.28 -7.81
CA CYS A 59 1.13 -2.74 -7.75
C CYS A 59 2.53 -3.34 -7.48
N GLY A 60 3.58 -2.52 -7.53
CA GLY A 60 4.95 -2.92 -7.27
C GLY A 60 5.38 -4.14 -8.08
N THR A 61 5.89 -5.14 -7.39
CA THR A 61 6.29 -6.43 -7.97
C THR A 61 5.14 -7.39 -8.28
N GLY A 62 3.89 -6.98 -7.95
CA GLY A 62 2.70 -7.83 -8.07
C GLY A 62 2.48 -8.77 -6.89
N ARG A 63 3.02 -8.47 -5.71
CA ARG A 63 2.86 -9.30 -4.50
C ARG A 63 1.40 -9.38 -4.05
N THR A 64 0.69 -8.26 -4.01
CA THR A 64 -0.74 -8.18 -3.67
C THR A 64 -1.60 -8.99 -4.62
N TRP A 65 -1.24 -9.07 -5.90
CA TRP A 65 -1.96 -9.89 -6.87
C TRP A 65 -2.02 -11.36 -6.47
N ALA A 66 -0.92 -11.94 -5.97
CA ALA A 66 -0.89 -13.36 -5.58
C ALA A 66 -1.92 -13.64 -4.48
N TRP A 67 -2.02 -12.75 -3.51
CA TRP A 67 -3.02 -12.82 -2.45
C TRP A 67 -4.45 -12.64 -3.01
N LEU A 68 -4.69 -11.63 -3.85
CA LEU A 68 -6.00 -11.39 -4.48
C LEU A 68 -6.51 -12.62 -5.24
N ARG A 69 -5.62 -13.29 -5.98
CA ARG A 69 -5.98 -14.53 -6.68
C ARG A 69 -6.32 -15.67 -5.75
N ALA A 70 -5.59 -15.85 -4.67
CA ALA A 70 -5.88 -16.85 -3.65
C ALA A 70 -7.22 -16.57 -2.95
N ALA A 71 -7.56 -15.30 -2.76
CA ALA A 71 -8.85 -14.85 -2.22
C ALA A 71 -10.03 -14.97 -3.22
N GLY A 72 -9.77 -15.38 -4.47
CA GLY A 72 -10.81 -15.60 -5.47
C GLY A 72 -11.15 -14.40 -6.35
N VAL A 73 -10.40 -13.28 -6.24
CA VAL A 73 -10.58 -12.11 -7.10
C VAL A 73 -10.29 -12.48 -8.56
N GLY A 74 -11.08 -11.94 -9.47
CA GLY A 74 -10.98 -12.24 -10.90
C GLY A 74 -9.78 -11.59 -11.60
N ALA A 75 -10.02 -10.86 -12.68
CA ALA A 75 -8.96 -10.21 -13.44
C ALA A 75 -8.41 -8.98 -12.70
N VAL A 76 -7.09 -8.84 -12.63
CA VAL A 76 -6.42 -7.71 -11.98
C VAL A 76 -5.58 -6.94 -12.99
N ASP A 77 -5.79 -5.64 -13.07
CA ASP A 77 -4.89 -4.69 -13.74
C ASP A 77 -3.99 -4.03 -12.70
N GLY A 78 -2.80 -3.59 -13.07
CA GLY A 78 -1.88 -2.91 -12.16
C GLY A 78 -1.26 -1.66 -12.78
N ILE A 79 -0.93 -0.70 -11.93
CA ILE A 79 -0.14 0.48 -12.28
C ILE A 79 0.93 0.71 -11.23
N ASP A 80 2.11 1.11 -11.66
CA ASP A 80 3.20 1.51 -10.78
C ASP A 80 4.04 2.62 -11.41
N LEU A 81 4.65 3.47 -10.57
CA LEU A 81 5.50 4.56 -11.00
C LEU A 81 6.89 4.08 -11.44
N THR A 82 7.32 2.90 -10.99
CA THR A 82 8.69 2.38 -11.06
C THR A 82 8.82 1.30 -12.12
N PRO A 83 9.61 1.52 -13.19
CA PRO A 83 9.80 0.53 -14.25
C PRO A 83 10.35 -0.81 -13.75
N GLU A 84 11.30 -0.78 -12.81
CA GLU A 84 11.98 -1.94 -12.24
C GLU A 84 11.00 -2.82 -11.45
N MET A 85 10.05 -2.21 -10.74
CA MET A 85 8.96 -2.91 -10.08
C MET A 85 8.06 -3.59 -11.09
N LEU A 86 7.63 -2.86 -12.13
CA LEU A 86 6.79 -3.42 -13.20
C LEU A 86 7.47 -4.53 -14.01
N GLU A 87 8.78 -4.49 -14.16
CA GLU A 87 9.52 -5.58 -14.81
C GLU A 87 9.33 -6.90 -14.03
N ARG A 88 9.40 -6.84 -12.71
CA ARG A 88 9.13 -8.00 -11.85
C ARG A 88 7.68 -8.44 -11.91
N ALA A 89 6.74 -7.51 -11.87
CA ALA A 89 5.32 -7.81 -12.03
C ALA A 89 5.04 -8.51 -13.39
N ARG A 90 5.66 -8.02 -14.48
CA ARG A 90 5.54 -8.64 -15.81
C ARG A 90 6.11 -10.06 -15.85
N ALA A 91 7.24 -10.30 -15.16
CA ALA A 91 7.85 -11.63 -15.09
C ALA A 91 6.91 -12.67 -14.46
N ARG A 92 6.02 -12.26 -13.56
CA ARG A 92 5.01 -13.13 -12.97
C ARG A 92 3.92 -13.56 -13.95
N LYS A 93 3.67 -12.78 -15.03
CA LYS A 93 2.65 -13.03 -16.06
C LYS A 93 1.24 -13.22 -15.51
N VAL A 94 0.87 -12.43 -14.55
CA VAL A 94 -0.35 -12.65 -13.76
C VAL A 94 -1.38 -11.53 -13.93
N HIS A 95 -0.95 -10.28 -14.11
CA HIS A 95 -1.84 -9.16 -14.38
C HIS A 95 -2.43 -9.25 -15.79
N ARG A 96 -3.68 -8.83 -15.94
CA ARG A 96 -4.32 -8.68 -17.26
C ARG A 96 -3.66 -7.55 -18.04
N ARG A 97 -3.46 -6.39 -17.41
CA ARG A 97 -2.76 -5.21 -17.95
C ARG A 97 -1.82 -4.65 -16.90
N LEU A 98 -0.69 -4.12 -17.34
CA LEU A 98 0.24 -3.36 -16.49
C LEU A 98 0.56 -2.03 -17.16
N ALA A 99 0.41 -0.94 -16.43
CA ALA A 99 0.73 0.41 -16.86
C ALA A 99 1.87 1.01 -16.05
N LEU A 100 2.74 1.80 -16.68
CA LEU A 100 3.68 2.67 -16.01
C LEU A 100 3.05 4.05 -15.87
N GLY A 101 2.92 4.54 -14.63
CA GLY A 101 2.30 5.85 -14.39
C GLY A 101 2.00 6.15 -12.94
N ASP A 102 1.35 7.30 -12.75
CA ASP A 102 0.93 7.82 -11.45
C ASP A 102 -0.44 7.21 -11.05
N VAL A 103 -0.56 6.78 -9.79
CA VAL A 103 -1.79 6.26 -9.22
C VAL A 103 -2.92 7.29 -9.17
N ALA A 104 -2.60 8.58 -9.25
CA ALA A 104 -3.57 9.67 -9.28
C ALA A 104 -4.12 10.00 -10.68
N ALA A 105 -3.58 9.38 -11.76
CA ALA A 105 -3.98 9.64 -13.14
C ALA A 105 -3.71 8.41 -14.02
N THR A 106 -4.50 7.37 -13.86
CA THR A 106 -4.30 6.09 -14.55
C THR A 106 -4.90 6.10 -15.98
N PRO A 107 -4.37 5.27 -16.89
CA PRO A 107 -4.93 5.13 -18.24
C PRO A 107 -6.15 4.18 -18.31
N PHE A 108 -6.69 3.79 -17.17
CA PHE A 108 -7.79 2.82 -17.11
C PHE A 108 -9.16 3.51 -17.20
N GLU A 109 -10.15 2.76 -17.65
CA GLU A 109 -11.51 3.27 -17.87
C GLU A 109 -12.24 3.52 -16.54
N SER A 110 -13.11 4.55 -16.54
CA SER A 110 -13.96 4.88 -15.39
C SER A 110 -14.98 3.76 -15.13
N GLU A 111 -15.33 3.54 -13.88
CA GLU A 111 -16.36 2.58 -13.44
C GLU A 111 -16.16 1.15 -13.99
N ALA A 112 -14.90 0.75 -14.21
CA ALA A 112 -14.56 -0.53 -14.83
C ALA A 112 -14.29 -1.66 -13.81
N TYR A 113 -14.14 -1.31 -12.53
CA TYR A 113 -13.66 -2.26 -11.53
C TYR A 113 -14.64 -2.46 -10.37
N ASP A 114 -14.74 -3.71 -9.90
CA ASP A 114 -15.43 -4.04 -8.65
C ASP A 114 -14.61 -3.60 -7.43
N LEU A 115 -13.28 -3.63 -7.60
CA LEU A 115 -12.31 -3.36 -6.55
C LEU A 115 -11.20 -2.46 -7.08
N ALA A 116 -10.97 -1.34 -6.40
CA ALA A 116 -9.67 -0.66 -6.41
C ALA A 116 -8.94 -1.01 -5.11
N ILE A 117 -7.64 -1.32 -5.20
CA ILE A 117 -6.82 -1.61 -4.03
C ILE A 117 -5.49 -0.86 -4.13
N THR A 118 -4.96 -0.45 -2.99
CA THR A 118 -3.60 0.10 -2.86
C THR A 118 -2.99 -0.40 -1.55
N SER A 119 -1.70 -0.68 -1.56
CA SER A 119 -0.99 -1.20 -0.39
C SER A 119 0.38 -0.56 -0.26
N LEU A 120 0.61 0.13 0.88
CA LEU A 120 1.88 0.79 1.24
C LEU A 120 2.34 1.80 0.17
N VAL A 121 1.44 2.68 -0.25
CA VAL A 121 1.66 3.72 -1.27
C VAL A 121 1.36 5.11 -0.75
N ASP A 122 0.35 5.24 0.12
CA ASP A 122 -0.18 6.51 0.58
C ASP A 122 0.88 7.40 1.26
N GLU A 123 1.81 6.80 1.98
CA GLU A 123 2.93 7.51 2.60
C GLU A 123 3.87 8.18 1.60
N HIS A 124 3.87 7.76 0.34
CA HIS A 124 4.70 8.35 -0.72
C HIS A 124 4.02 9.48 -1.46
N LEU A 125 2.75 9.74 -1.17
CA LEU A 125 1.98 10.79 -1.82
C LEU A 125 2.02 12.09 -1.01
N PRO A 126 2.34 13.24 -1.61
CA PRO A 126 2.28 14.53 -0.90
C PRO A 126 0.87 14.88 -0.44
N THR A 127 -0.15 14.42 -1.17
CA THR A 127 -1.58 14.57 -0.86
C THR A 127 -2.36 13.32 -1.26
N LEU A 128 -3.39 13.01 -0.50
CA LEU A 128 -4.23 11.83 -0.75
C LEU A 128 -5.32 12.06 -1.82
N SER A 129 -5.64 13.31 -2.14
CA SER A 129 -6.80 13.67 -2.96
C SER A 129 -6.79 13.02 -4.35
N GLY A 130 -5.62 12.98 -5.00
CA GLY A 130 -5.48 12.35 -6.32
C GLY A 130 -5.77 10.86 -6.29
N LEU A 131 -5.19 10.13 -5.33
CA LEU A 131 -5.42 8.70 -5.15
C LEU A 131 -6.90 8.38 -4.92
N TYR A 132 -7.55 9.08 -3.98
CA TYR A 132 -8.95 8.82 -3.66
C TYR A 132 -9.90 9.19 -4.81
N ALA A 133 -9.65 10.31 -5.48
CA ALA A 133 -10.43 10.70 -6.65
C ALA A 133 -10.30 9.68 -7.79
N GLU A 134 -9.09 9.19 -8.04
CA GLU A 134 -8.84 8.19 -9.07
C GLU A 134 -9.44 6.83 -8.69
N ALA A 135 -9.26 6.37 -7.46
CA ALA A 135 -9.92 5.15 -6.97
C ALA A 135 -11.46 5.26 -7.13
N ARG A 136 -12.06 6.43 -6.81
CA ARG A 136 -13.49 6.65 -6.99
C ARG A 136 -13.91 6.62 -8.45
N ARG A 137 -13.11 7.22 -9.34
CA ARG A 137 -13.37 7.20 -10.79
C ARG A 137 -13.35 5.78 -11.37
N LEU A 138 -12.41 4.96 -10.92
CA LEU A 138 -12.21 3.60 -11.43
C LEU A 138 -13.24 2.61 -10.91
N THR A 139 -13.70 2.80 -9.67
CA THR A 139 -14.62 1.88 -8.99
C THR A 139 -16.05 2.12 -9.47
N ARG A 140 -16.72 1.05 -9.94
CA ARG A 140 -18.13 1.10 -10.33
C ARG A 140 -19.05 1.36 -9.14
N PRO A 141 -20.30 1.81 -9.36
CA PRO A 141 -21.30 1.88 -8.31
C PRO A 141 -21.47 0.54 -7.55
N GLY A 142 -21.36 0.58 -6.23
CA GLY A 142 -21.41 -0.63 -5.37
C GLY A 142 -20.11 -1.39 -5.24
N GLY A 143 -19.05 -0.99 -5.95
CA GLY A 143 -17.71 -1.55 -5.80
C GLY A 143 -17.04 -1.12 -4.49
N ARG A 144 -15.77 -1.53 -4.31
CA ARG A 144 -14.99 -1.26 -3.10
C ARG A 144 -13.66 -0.59 -3.46
N PHE A 145 -13.23 0.31 -2.58
CA PHE A 145 -11.83 0.74 -2.54
C PHE A 145 -11.21 0.27 -1.22
N VAL A 146 -10.10 -0.45 -1.31
CA VAL A 146 -9.34 -0.94 -0.15
C VAL A 146 -7.99 -0.24 -0.13
N LEU A 147 -7.65 0.37 0.99
CA LEU A 147 -6.35 0.98 1.22
C LEU A 147 -5.70 0.31 2.42
N VAL A 148 -4.45 -0.15 2.26
CA VAL A 148 -3.56 -0.54 3.35
C VAL A 148 -2.39 0.43 3.37
N GLY A 149 -2.14 1.07 4.50
CA GLY A 149 -1.07 2.06 4.66
C GLY A 149 -0.30 1.91 5.95
N TYR A 150 0.82 2.62 6.04
CA TYR A 150 1.53 2.76 7.31
C TYR A 150 0.70 3.61 8.28
N HIS A 151 0.56 3.11 9.50
CA HIS A 151 -0.13 3.86 10.54
C HIS A 151 0.64 5.14 10.89
N PRO A 152 -0.03 6.32 10.96
CA PRO A 152 0.65 7.59 11.24
C PRO A 152 1.45 7.56 12.55
N HIS A 153 0.96 6.84 13.57
CA HIS A 153 1.70 6.64 14.81
C HIS A 153 3.10 6.05 14.56
N PHE A 154 3.20 5.03 13.69
CA PHE A 154 4.47 4.37 13.41
C PHE A 154 5.44 5.30 12.65
N LEU A 155 4.94 6.03 11.66
CA LEU A 155 5.75 7.03 10.95
C LEU A 155 6.21 8.16 11.88
N MET A 156 5.33 8.66 12.76
CA MET A 156 5.68 9.70 13.74
C MET A 156 6.64 9.20 14.82
N PHE A 157 6.83 7.89 14.97
CA PHE A 157 7.88 7.28 15.80
C PHE A 157 9.26 7.39 15.13
N GLY A 158 9.33 7.95 13.92
CA GLY A 158 10.56 8.30 13.23
C GLY A 158 11.21 7.16 12.47
N ILE A 159 10.42 6.19 12.02
CA ILE A 159 10.90 5.05 11.22
C ILE A 159 10.35 5.20 9.79
N PRO A 160 11.19 5.57 8.80
CA PRO A 160 10.78 5.67 7.41
C PRO A 160 10.61 4.29 6.77
N GLY A 161 9.90 4.23 5.64
CA GLY A 161 10.10 3.16 4.68
C GLY A 161 11.55 3.17 4.23
N HIS A 162 12.26 2.07 4.40
CA HIS A 162 13.70 1.98 4.13
C HIS A 162 14.12 0.57 3.72
N PHE A 163 15.27 0.50 3.09
CA PHE A 163 15.94 -0.76 2.75
C PHE A 163 17.44 -0.65 2.98
N ASP A 164 18.11 -1.79 3.10
CA ASP A 164 19.55 -1.86 3.20
C ASP A 164 20.17 -2.19 1.84
N ARG A 165 21.11 -1.39 1.41
CA ARG A 165 21.95 -1.63 0.23
C ARG A 165 22.87 -2.83 0.48
N ALA A 166 23.50 -3.34 -0.58
CA ALA A 166 24.41 -4.48 -0.48
C ALA A 166 25.66 -4.22 0.39
N ASP A 167 26.05 -2.96 0.53
CA ASP A 167 27.14 -2.51 1.41
C ASP A 167 26.72 -2.32 2.87
N GLY A 168 25.44 -2.56 3.18
CA GLY A 168 24.85 -2.41 4.51
C GLY A 168 24.38 -0.98 4.85
N GLN A 169 24.47 -0.03 3.89
CA GLN A 169 23.91 1.30 4.10
C GLN A 169 22.38 1.24 4.07
N SER A 170 21.74 1.69 5.15
CA SER A 170 20.29 1.91 5.16
C SER A 170 19.93 3.20 4.42
N VAL A 171 18.93 3.13 3.55
CA VAL A 171 18.44 4.24 2.72
C VAL A 171 16.94 4.35 2.88
N GLY A 172 16.44 5.54 3.17
CA GLY A 172 15.00 5.83 3.27
C GLY A 172 14.41 6.22 1.92
N VAL A 173 13.10 6.02 1.78
CA VAL A 173 12.32 6.50 0.64
C VAL A 173 11.46 7.67 1.10
N GLU A 174 11.41 8.74 0.28
CA GLU A 174 10.62 9.95 0.57
C GLU A 174 9.20 9.59 1.01
N SER A 175 8.81 10.12 2.16
CA SER A 175 7.55 9.76 2.82
C SER A 175 6.84 10.98 3.42
N HIS A 176 5.54 10.85 3.57
CA HIS A 176 4.64 11.83 4.17
C HIS A 176 3.82 11.16 5.27
N VAL A 177 3.48 11.92 6.30
CA VAL A 177 2.57 11.44 7.35
C VAL A 177 1.17 11.98 7.07
N HIS A 178 0.24 11.07 6.84
CA HIS A 178 -1.18 11.34 6.73
C HIS A 178 -1.89 10.78 7.96
N LEU A 179 -2.62 11.64 8.67
CA LEU A 179 -3.40 11.19 9.81
C LEU A 179 -4.62 10.38 9.34
N THR A 180 -5.13 9.51 10.20
CA THR A 180 -6.38 8.78 9.94
C THR A 180 -7.53 9.73 9.58
N SER A 181 -7.57 10.91 10.24
CA SER A 181 -8.55 11.96 9.92
C SER A 181 -8.40 12.54 8.51
N ASP A 182 -7.17 12.59 7.96
CA ASP A 182 -6.93 13.06 6.59
C ASP A 182 -7.52 12.08 5.58
N HIS A 183 -7.30 10.76 5.79
CA HIS A 183 -7.92 9.70 4.99
C HIS A 183 -9.45 9.76 5.04
N ILE A 184 -10.02 9.93 6.24
CA ILE A 184 -11.48 10.04 6.42
C ILE A 184 -12.02 11.27 5.68
N ALA A 185 -11.40 12.44 5.86
CA ALA A 185 -11.85 13.68 5.24
C ALA A 185 -11.80 13.60 3.70
N VAL A 186 -10.69 13.07 3.14
CA VAL A 186 -10.53 12.94 1.69
C VAL A 186 -11.45 11.87 1.13
N GLY A 187 -11.61 10.73 1.79
CA GLY A 187 -12.49 9.65 1.36
C GLY A 187 -13.95 10.11 1.27
N LEU A 188 -14.45 10.75 2.33
CA LEU A 188 -15.80 11.33 2.34
C LEU A 188 -15.95 12.44 1.28
N GLY A 189 -14.95 13.31 1.15
CA GLY A 189 -14.94 14.37 0.14
C GLY A 189 -14.92 13.85 -1.31
N SER A 190 -14.40 12.65 -1.54
CA SER A 190 -14.40 11.95 -2.83
C SER A 190 -15.71 11.18 -3.10
N GLY A 191 -16.69 11.24 -2.20
CA GLY A 191 -17.98 10.58 -2.35
C GLY A 191 -18.01 9.12 -1.91
N PHE A 192 -16.98 8.65 -1.20
CA PHE A 192 -16.98 7.35 -0.56
C PHE A 192 -17.66 7.39 0.82
N ARG A 193 -18.05 6.22 1.30
CA ARG A 193 -18.47 5.95 2.67
C ARG A 193 -17.49 4.97 3.29
N LEU A 194 -16.96 5.28 4.47
CA LEU A 194 -16.13 4.34 5.22
C LEU A 194 -17.01 3.17 5.71
N LEU A 195 -16.64 1.96 5.34
CA LEU A 195 -17.35 0.72 5.71
C LEU A 195 -16.65 -0.01 6.83
N GLU A 196 -15.31 -0.02 6.82
CA GLU A 196 -14.50 -0.74 7.79
C GLU A 196 -13.14 -0.07 7.93
N MET A 197 -12.60 -0.09 9.13
CA MET A 197 -11.21 0.26 9.41
C MET A 197 -10.67 -0.70 10.46
N ILE A 198 -9.48 -1.22 10.23
CA ILE A 198 -8.75 -2.08 11.16
C ILE A 198 -7.29 -1.65 11.24
N GLU A 199 -6.63 -2.03 12.32
CA GLU A 199 -5.22 -1.72 12.56
C GLU A 199 -4.41 -3.01 12.68
N GLY A 200 -3.18 -2.98 12.14
CA GLY A 200 -2.14 -3.99 12.33
C GLY A 200 -1.24 -3.55 13.48
N ILE A 201 -1.39 -4.22 14.60
CA ILE A 201 -0.58 -3.97 15.80
C ILE A 201 0.53 -5.01 15.92
N VAL A 202 1.61 -4.66 16.60
CA VAL A 202 2.67 -5.63 16.94
C VAL A 202 2.14 -6.60 17.98
N ASP A 203 1.91 -7.82 17.56
CA ASP A 203 1.41 -8.96 18.32
C ASP A 203 2.34 -10.17 18.18
N GLU A 204 1.88 -11.36 18.54
CA GLU A 204 2.64 -12.61 18.43
C GLU A 204 3.11 -12.87 17.00
N ASP A 205 2.28 -12.62 15.99
CA ASP A 205 2.63 -12.84 14.58
C ASP A 205 3.77 -11.92 14.13
N TRP A 206 3.71 -10.63 14.50
CA TRP A 206 4.79 -9.69 14.25
C TRP A 206 6.09 -10.09 14.93
N VAL A 207 6.00 -10.53 16.18
CA VAL A 207 7.18 -10.95 16.97
C VAL A 207 7.78 -12.22 16.44
N ALA A 208 6.99 -13.15 15.90
CA ALA A 208 7.49 -14.33 15.22
C ALA A 208 8.39 -13.98 14.01
N GLU A 209 8.00 -12.96 13.24
CA GLU A 209 8.78 -12.48 12.08
C GLU A 209 9.95 -11.55 12.50
N LYS A 210 9.72 -10.71 13.53
CA LYS A 210 10.70 -9.73 14.03
C LYS A 210 10.83 -9.80 15.56
N PRO A 211 11.53 -10.79 16.12
CA PRO A 211 11.62 -10.99 17.58
C PRO A 211 12.13 -9.75 18.36
N LYS A 212 13.00 -8.95 17.75
CA LYS A 212 13.54 -7.71 18.35
C LYS A 212 12.47 -6.63 18.61
N TRP A 213 11.27 -6.79 18.02
CA TRP A 213 10.18 -5.84 18.20
C TRP A 213 9.36 -6.08 19.47
N ALA A 214 9.48 -7.26 20.10
CA ALA A 214 8.76 -7.62 21.32
C ALA A 214 8.91 -6.60 22.46
N GLU A 215 10.12 -6.13 22.73
CA GLU A 215 10.38 -5.23 23.84
C GLU A 215 9.98 -3.78 23.55
N ARG A 216 10.13 -3.35 22.30
CA ARG A 216 10.02 -1.92 21.95
C ARG A 216 8.68 -1.53 21.36
N TYR A 217 8.06 -2.42 20.62
CA TYR A 217 6.90 -2.07 19.79
C TYR A 217 5.65 -2.89 20.09
N TRP A 218 5.67 -3.79 21.08
CA TRP A 218 4.50 -4.57 21.45
C TRP A 218 3.26 -3.70 21.65
N GLY A 219 2.15 -4.04 20.98
CA GLY A 219 0.90 -3.29 21.03
C GLY A 219 0.89 -1.97 20.24
N HIS A 220 2.00 -1.58 19.58
CA HIS A 220 2.02 -0.38 18.74
C HIS A 220 1.37 -0.66 17.40
N PRO A 221 0.51 0.23 16.88
CA PRO A 221 -0.03 0.13 15.54
C PRO A 221 1.06 0.48 14.52
N VAL A 222 1.26 -0.39 13.53
CA VAL A 222 2.28 -0.26 12.47
C VAL A 222 1.63 0.06 11.13
N THR A 223 0.52 -0.60 10.83
CA THR A 223 -0.23 -0.44 9.59
C THR A 223 -1.73 -0.34 9.89
N PHE A 224 -2.50 0.06 8.92
CA PHE A 224 -3.96 0.05 8.99
C PHE A 224 -4.54 -0.33 7.64
N ALA A 225 -5.79 -0.76 7.64
CA ALA A 225 -6.55 -0.96 6.42
C ALA A 225 -7.91 -0.27 6.51
N MET A 226 -8.35 0.31 5.40
CA MET A 226 -9.67 0.93 5.25
C MET A 226 -10.40 0.32 4.06
N VAL A 227 -11.71 0.06 4.23
CA VAL A 227 -12.63 -0.34 3.18
C VAL A 227 -13.63 0.78 2.94
N TRP A 228 -13.74 1.20 1.71
CA TRP A 228 -14.64 2.25 1.24
C TRP A 228 -15.65 1.69 0.23
N GLY A 229 -16.88 2.25 0.24
CA GLY A 229 -17.94 1.89 -0.70
C GLY A 229 -18.87 3.04 -1.05
#